data_85511c34831571f5c64194c69f6a20f9
#
_entry.id   85511c34831571f5c64194c69f6a20f9
#
_cell.length_a   1.000
_cell.length_b   1.000
_cell.length_c   1.000
_cell.angle_alpha   90.00
_cell.angle_beta   90.00
_cell.angle_gamma   90.00
#
_symmetry.space_group_name_H-M   'P 1'
#
loop_
_entity.id
_entity.type
_entity.pdbx_description
1 polymer ?
#
loop_
_entity_poly.entity_id
_entity_poly.type
_entity_poly.pdbx_seq_one_letter_code
_entity_poly.pdbx_strand_id
1 'polypeptide(L)'
;MTVTISSDALDFLLISAESSPDREICGLVLGEGDHIARLVPCSNVAAEPWHRFEIDPAALIAAHRAARSGGPAVIGHYHSHPTGLAEPSPRDAADAVPDGSIWLIAGGNRVTAWRAVAAGRRHGRFDPLDLACVDGMAAPQGEDSSRDFA
;
A
#
# COMPACT_ATOMS: atom_id res chain seq x y z
N MET A 1 -16.66 2.05 3.28
CA MET A 1 -15.91 3.24 2.83
C MET A 1 -15.06 2.88 1.64
N THR A 2 -14.87 3.83 0.77
CA THR A 2 -14.20 3.59 -0.51
C THR A 2 -12.89 4.37 -0.59
N VAL A 3 -11.85 3.68 -1.01
CA VAL A 3 -10.55 4.28 -1.30
C VAL A 3 -10.38 4.27 -2.81
N THR A 4 -9.90 5.36 -3.38
CA THR A 4 -9.73 5.48 -4.83
C THR A 4 -8.26 5.39 -5.22
N ILE A 5 -8.00 4.77 -6.37
CA ILE A 5 -6.66 4.55 -6.90
C ILE A 5 -6.72 4.56 -8.43
N SER A 6 -5.66 4.99 -9.09
CA SER A 6 -5.62 4.93 -10.55
C SER A 6 -5.35 3.51 -11.05
N SER A 7 -5.76 3.22 -12.29
CA SER A 7 -5.49 1.91 -12.86
C SER A 7 -3.98 1.68 -13.03
N ASP A 8 -3.22 2.73 -13.35
CA ASP A 8 -1.77 2.61 -13.49
C ASP A 8 -1.11 2.19 -12.18
N ALA A 9 -1.52 2.78 -11.06
CA ALA A 9 -0.98 2.41 -9.76
C ALA A 9 -1.36 0.98 -9.39
N LEU A 10 -2.61 0.60 -9.68
CA LEU A 10 -3.08 -0.75 -9.41
C LEU A 10 -2.30 -1.79 -10.21
N ASP A 11 -2.10 -1.52 -11.50
CA ASP A 11 -1.34 -2.40 -12.39
C ASP A 11 0.12 -2.51 -11.93
N PHE A 12 0.71 -1.38 -11.53
CA PHE A 12 2.07 -1.37 -10.99
C PHE A 12 2.19 -2.32 -9.80
N LEU A 13 1.24 -2.26 -8.88
CA LEU A 13 1.27 -3.10 -7.69
C LEU A 13 1.13 -4.58 -8.04
N LEU A 14 0.20 -4.91 -8.93
CA LEU A 14 0.01 -6.30 -9.36
C LEU A 14 1.23 -6.86 -10.07
N ILE A 15 1.83 -6.07 -10.97
CA ILE A 15 3.02 -6.50 -11.71
C ILE A 15 4.21 -6.67 -10.75
N SER A 16 4.36 -5.73 -9.82
CA SER A 16 5.46 -5.79 -8.86
C SER A 16 5.35 -7.03 -7.98
N ALA A 17 4.14 -7.35 -7.53
CA ALA A 17 3.91 -8.53 -6.70
C ALA A 17 4.20 -9.82 -7.47
N GLU A 18 3.74 -9.88 -8.72
CA GLU A 18 3.97 -11.05 -9.57
C GLU A 18 5.45 -11.28 -9.85
N SER A 19 6.21 -10.20 -9.94
CA SER A 19 7.64 -10.26 -10.20
C SER A 19 8.46 -10.69 -8.98
N SER A 20 7.84 -10.84 -7.83
CA SER A 20 8.52 -11.21 -6.59
C SER A 20 7.77 -12.35 -5.90
N PRO A 21 7.82 -13.57 -6.47
CA PRO A 21 7.05 -14.70 -5.92
C PRO A 21 7.62 -15.26 -4.63
N ASP A 22 8.86 -14.92 -4.28
CA ASP A 22 9.56 -15.54 -3.15
C ASP A 22 9.67 -14.65 -1.92
N ARG A 23 9.33 -13.37 -2.06
CA ARG A 23 9.41 -12.45 -0.92
C ARG A 23 8.37 -11.36 -1.07
N GLU A 24 7.97 -10.81 0.08
CA GLU A 24 7.01 -9.72 0.10
C GLU A 24 7.66 -8.44 -0.42
N ILE A 25 7.01 -7.80 -1.37
CA ILE A 25 7.36 -6.43 -1.74
C ILE A 25 6.63 -5.49 -0.78
N CYS A 26 7.12 -4.28 -0.64
CA CYS A 26 6.46 -3.28 0.19
C CYS A 26 6.73 -1.87 -0.33
N GLY A 27 5.91 -0.93 0.12
CA GLY A 27 6.07 0.46 -0.23
C GLY A 27 5.09 1.33 0.51
N LEU A 28 5.16 2.63 0.24
CA LEU A 28 4.32 3.62 0.88
C LEU A 28 3.16 4.00 -0.03
N VAL A 29 2.04 4.33 0.60
CA VAL A 29 0.85 4.85 -0.06
C VAL A 29 0.76 6.31 0.29
N LEU A 30 0.85 7.18 -0.72
CA LEU A 30 0.77 8.62 -0.53
C LEU A 30 -0.54 9.12 -1.11
N GLY A 31 -1.14 10.09 -0.44
CA GLY A 31 -2.39 10.63 -0.92
C GLY A 31 -3.00 11.66 0.00
N GLU A 32 -4.30 11.84 -0.14
CA GLU A 32 -5.05 12.78 0.66
C GLU A 32 -6.41 12.18 0.97
N GLY A 33 -6.75 12.10 2.25
CA GLY A 33 -8.00 11.46 2.67
C GLY A 33 -8.03 10.00 2.23
N ASP A 34 -9.03 9.64 1.44
CA ASP A 34 -9.21 8.29 0.93
C ASP A 34 -8.80 8.17 -0.54
N HIS A 35 -8.06 9.14 -1.06
CA HIS A 35 -7.58 9.12 -2.44
C HIS A 35 -6.09 8.82 -2.48
N ILE A 36 -5.73 7.72 -3.13
CA ILE A 36 -4.33 7.34 -3.32
C ILE A 36 -3.78 8.06 -4.53
N ALA A 37 -2.80 8.95 -4.30
CA ALA A 37 -2.17 9.73 -5.36
C ALA A 37 -0.96 9.00 -5.95
N ARG A 38 -0.22 8.26 -5.12
CA ARG A 38 1.04 7.65 -5.54
C ARG A 38 1.40 6.46 -4.68
N LEU A 39 2.07 5.49 -5.29
CA LEU A 39 2.71 4.40 -4.57
C LEU A 39 4.22 4.59 -4.68
N VAL A 40 4.94 4.43 -3.57
CA VAL A 40 6.40 4.59 -3.54
C VAL A 40 7.01 3.26 -3.14
N PRO A 41 7.66 2.54 -4.09
CA PRO A 41 8.28 1.26 -3.74
C PRO A 41 9.44 1.47 -2.78
N CYS A 42 9.56 0.57 -1.82
CA CYS A 42 10.58 0.62 -0.79
C CYS A 42 11.24 -0.76 -0.66
N SER A 43 12.46 -0.77 -0.15
CA SER A 43 13.11 -2.02 0.17
C SER A 43 12.44 -2.68 1.35
N ASN A 44 12.27 -4.00 1.27
CA ASN A 44 11.83 -4.80 2.41
C ASN A 44 13.06 -5.19 3.19
N VAL A 45 13.26 -4.57 4.35
CA VAL A 45 14.44 -4.80 5.17
C VAL A 45 14.19 -5.80 6.30
N ALA A 46 13.07 -6.53 6.25
CA ALA A 46 12.78 -7.56 7.25
C ALA A 46 13.80 -8.68 7.19
N ALA A 47 14.08 -9.27 8.35
CA ALA A 47 15.01 -10.39 8.43
C ALA A 47 14.47 -11.64 7.71
N GLU A 48 13.13 -11.76 7.62
CA GLU A 48 12.47 -12.88 6.97
C GLU A 48 11.52 -12.36 5.89
N PRO A 49 12.06 -11.85 4.77
CA PRO A 49 11.23 -11.12 3.79
C PRO A 49 10.26 -12.01 3.02
N TRP A 50 10.36 -13.34 3.15
CA TRP A 50 9.44 -14.25 2.46
C TRP A 50 8.06 -14.33 3.12
N HIS A 51 7.92 -13.89 4.38
CA HIS A 51 6.61 -13.93 5.05
C HIS A 51 6.33 -12.73 5.96
N ARG A 52 7.16 -11.69 5.91
CA ARG A 52 6.87 -10.43 6.59
C ARG A 52 7.58 -9.30 5.86
N PHE A 53 7.18 -8.08 6.14
CA PHE A 53 7.82 -6.92 5.57
C PHE A 53 8.15 -5.89 6.63
N GLU A 54 9.18 -5.10 6.32
CA GLU A 54 9.53 -3.93 7.11
C GLU A 54 10.04 -2.88 6.14
N ILE A 55 9.39 -1.72 6.13
CA ILE A 55 9.78 -0.63 5.25
C ILE A 55 11.06 -0.01 5.75
N ASP A 56 12.01 0.23 4.84
CA ASP A 56 13.26 0.90 5.17
C ASP A 56 12.96 2.23 5.88
N PRO A 57 13.45 2.44 7.11
CA PRO A 57 13.18 3.67 7.85
C PRO A 57 13.62 4.93 7.12
N ALA A 58 14.68 4.87 6.33
CA ALA A 58 15.16 6.04 5.58
C ALA A 58 14.11 6.48 4.55
N ALA A 59 13.45 5.53 3.90
CA ALA A 59 12.40 5.84 2.93
C ALA A 59 11.20 6.48 3.62
N LEU A 60 10.83 5.98 4.79
CA LEU A 60 9.71 6.54 5.55
C LEU A 60 9.99 7.96 6.01
N ILE A 61 11.19 8.22 6.51
CA ILE A 61 11.60 9.55 6.93
C ILE A 61 11.58 10.52 5.75
N ALA A 62 12.10 10.11 4.60
CA ALA A 62 12.12 10.95 3.40
C ALA A 62 10.70 11.30 2.95
N ALA A 63 9.78 10.33 2.99
CA ALA A 63 8.40 10.56 2.58
C ALA A 63 7.69 11.56 3.51
N HIS A 64 7.92 11.45 4.81
CA HIS A 64 7.32 12.39 5.76
C HIS A 64 7.90 13.80 5.61
N ARG A 65 9.18 13.92 5.28
CA ARG A 65 9.79 15.23 5.00
C ARG A 65 9.17 15.87 3.76
N ALA A 66 9.00 15.08 2.70
CA ALA A 66 8.39 15.59 1.47
C ALA A 66 6.94 16.04 1.72
N ALA A 67 6.21 15.32 2.55
CA ALA A 67 4.84 15.68 2.91
C ALA A 67 4.81 17.04 3.65
N ARG A 68 5.73 17.24 4.58
CA ARG A 68 5.81 18.50 5.31
C ARG A 68 6.18 19.69 4.42
N SER A 69 6.80 19.41 3.27
CA SER A 69 7.16 20.45 2.29
C SER A 69 6.10 20.67 1.23
N GLY A 70 4.88 20.16 1.45
CA GLY A 70 3.74 20.39 0.55
C GLY A 70 3.40 19.24 -0.36
N GLY A 71 4.11 18.12 -0.25
CA GLY A 71 3.79 16.92 -1.02
C GLY A 71 2.61 16.14 -0.42
N PRO A 72 2.18 15.07 -1.08
CA PRO A 72 1.10 14.23 -0.55
C PRO A 72 1.50 13.57 0.76
N ALA A 73 0.52 13.35 1.62
CA ALA A 73 0.75 12.73 2.92
C ALA A 73 0.96 11.23 2.79
N VAL A 74 1.68 10.64 3.75
CA VAL A 74 1.76 9.19 3.88
C VAL A 74 0.46 8.74 4.54
N ILE A 75 -0.40 8.06 3.79
CA ILE A 75 -1.70 7.61 4.29
C ILE A 75 -1.76 6.11 4.53
N GLY A 76 -0.69 5.40 4.22
CA GLY A 76 -0.63 3.97 4.46
C GLY A 76 0.57 3.33 3.79
N HIS A 77 0.50 2.04 3.61
CA HIS A 77 1.54 1.28 2.93
C HIS A 77 0.93 0.07 2.23
N TYR A 78 1.74 -0.58 1.41
CA TYR A 78 1.32 -1.78 0.70
C TYR A 78 2.36 -2.87 0.87
N HIS A 79 1.93 -4.10 0.73
CA HIS A 79 2.82 -5.24 0.65
C HIS A 79 2.15 -6.37 -0.12
N SER A 80 2.93 -7.39 -0.47
CA SER A 80 2.43 -8.56 -1.17
C SER A 80 2.53 -9.80 -0.31
N HIS A 81 1.64 -10.76 -0.59
CA HIS A 81 1.67 -12.08 0.03
C HIS A 81 2.04 -13.12 -1.04
N PRO A 82 3.27 -13.65 -1.02
CA PRO A 82 3.66 -14.69 -1.98
C PRO A 82 2.78 -15.93 -1.92
N THR A 83 2.08 -16.15 -0.79
CA THR A 83 1.14 -17.26 -0.65
C THR A 83 -0.09 -17.13 -1.55
N GLY A 84 -0.36 -15.93 -2.06
CA GLY A 84 -1.49 -15.69 -2.93
C GLY A 84 -2.76 -15.23 -2.24
N LEU A 85 -2.77 -15.09 -0.94
CA LEU A 85 -3.95 -14.62 -0.19
C LEU A 85 -3.87 -13.11 0.01
N ALA A 86 -4.74 -12.37 -0.67
CA ALA A 86 -4.78 -10.91 -0.56
C ALA A 86 -5.60 -10.48 0.66
N GLU A 87 -5.22 -10.94 1.83
CA GLU A 87 -5.88 -10.62 3.10
C GLU A 87 -4.84 -10.45 4.18
N PRO A 88 -5.12 -9.62 5.21
CA PRO A 88 -4.21 -9.49 6.32
C PRO A 88 -3.98 -10.82 7.01
N SER A 89 -2.72 -11.10 7.32
CA SER A 89 -2.35 -12.28 8.09
C SER A 89 -2.43 -11.97 9.59
N PRO A 90 -2.41 -13.00 10.46
CA PRO A 90 -2.28 -12.75 11.89
C PRO A 90 -1.02 -11.97 12.23
N ARG A 91 0.08 -12.17 11.48
CA ARG A 91 1.31 -11.41 11.66
C ARG A 91 1.10 -9.94 11.32
N ASP A 92 0.39 -9.66 10.22
CA ASP A 92 0.07 -8.28 9.85
C ASP A 92 -0.69 -7.61 10.99
N ALA A 93 -1.66 -8.30 11.57
CA ALA A 93 -2.47 -7.75 12.66
C ALA A 93 -1.64 -7.50 13.91
N ALA A 94 -0.67 -8.38 14.20
CA ALA A 94 0.20 -8.24 15.37
C ALA A 94 1.14 -7.04 15.22
N ASP A 95 1.58 -6.76 13.99
CA ASP A 95 2.52 -5.68 13.72
C ASP A 95 1.85 -4.33 13.47
N ALA A 96 0.56 -4.32 13.15
CA ALA A 96 -0.14 -3.09 12.78
C ALA A 96 -0.46 -2.21 13.99
N VAL A 97 -0.30 -0.89 13.79
CA VAL A 97 -0.73 0.11 14.75
C VAL A 97 -2.13 0.57 14.35
N PRO A 98 -3.07 0.69 15.31
CA PRO A 98 -4.45 1.10 14.97
C PRO A 98 -4.56 2.61 14.74
N ASP A 99 -3.83 3.11 13.76
CA ASP A 99 -3.70 4.55 13.48
C ASP A 99 -4.58 5.03 12.33
N GLY A 100 -5.44 4.17 11.80
CA GLY A 100 -6.32 4.53 10.69
C GLY A 100 -5.66 4.46 9.32
N SER A 101 -4.42 3.99 9.24
CA SER A 101 -3.72 3.92 7.97
C SER A 101 -4.34 2.89 7.03
N ILE A 102 -4.14 3.13 5.74
CA ILE A 102 -4.60 2.23 4.68
C ILE A 102 -3.53 1.18 4.42
N TRP A 103 -3.95 -0.07 4.38
CA TRP A 103 -3.11 -1.21 4.02
C TRP A 103 -3.60 -1.77 2.70
N LEU A 104 -2.75 -1.75 1.67
CA LEU A 104 -3.04 -2.44 0.42
C LEU A 104 -2.28 -3.75 0.42
N ILE A 105 -2.96 -4.84 0.09
CA ILE A 105 -2.35 -6.16 0.08
C ILE A 105 -2.55 -6.79 -1.29
N ALA A 106 -1.45 -7.19 -1.92
CA ALA A 106 -1.48 -7.85 -3.22
C ALA A 106 -1.21 -9.34 -3.05
N GLY A 107 -2.01 -10.17 -3.69
CA GLY A 107 -1.83 -11.60 -3.68
C GLY A 107 -2.79 -12.26 -4.65
N GLY A 108 -2.37 -13.35 -5.30
CA GLY A 108 -3.25 -14.10 -6.19
C GLY A 108 -3.84 -13.27 -7.31
N ASN A 109 -3.09 -12.32 -7.84
CA ASN A 109 -3.54 -11.42 -8.90
C ASN A 109 -4.69 -10.50 -8.47
N ARG A 110 -4.75 -10.19 -7.18
CA ARG A 110 -5.74 -9.29 -6.60
C ARG A 110 -5.08 -8.30 -5.68
N VAL A 111 -5.71 -7.14 -5.51
CA VAL A 111 -5.32 -6.16 -4.50
C VAL A 111 -6.54 -5.87 -3.65
N THR A 112 -6.36 -5.88 -2.33
CA THR A 112 -7.42 -5.53 -1.38
C THR A 112 -6.95 -4.37 -0.52
N ALA A 113 -7.92 -3.64 0.04
CA ALA A 113 -7.65 -2.48 0.88
C ALA A 113 -8.28 -2.67 2.26
N TRP A 114 -7.56 -2.23 3.27
CA TRP A 114 -7.95 -2.39 4.67
C TRP A 114 -7.58 -1.14 5.45
N ARG A 115 -8.32 -0.89 6.53
CA ARG A 115 -7.99 0.19 7.45
C ARG A 115 -7.58 -0.41 8.79
N ALA A 116 -6.45 0.02 9.31
CA ALA A 116 -5.95 -0.45 10.61
C ALA A 116 -6.69 0.29 11.73
N VAL A 117 -7.46 -0.44 12.53
CA VAL A 117 -8.29 0.14 13.58
C VAL A 117 -8.21 -0.72 14.85
N ALA A 118 -8.67 -0.16 15.98
CA ALA A 118 -8.48 -0.80 17.27
C ALA A 118 -9.30 -2.09 17.44
N ALA A 119 -10.46 -2.19 16.83
CA ALA A 119 -11.36 -3.34 17.02
C ALA A 119 -11.91 -3.79 15.68
N GLY A 120 -11.02 -3.96 14.70
CA GLY A 120 -11.38 -4.31 13.35
C GLY A 120 -11.91 -5.73 13.22
N ARG A 121 -12.67 -5.97 12.17
CA ARG A 121 -13.35 -7.24 11.92
C ARG A 121 -12.39 -8.37 11.55
N ARG A 122 -11.26 -8.05 10.91
CA ARG A 122 -10.26 -9.06 10.55
C ARG A 122 -9.16 -9.05 11.61
N HIS A 123 -9.03 -10.16 12.31
CA HIS A 123 -8.02 -10.37 13.37
C HIS A 123 -8.03 -9.29 14.46
N GLY A 124 -9.19 -8.63 14.68
CA GLY A 124 -9.30 -7.58 15.70
C GLY A 124 -8.55 -6.29 15.34
N ARG A 125 -8.06 -6.15 14.11
CA ARG A 125 -7.20 -5.02 13.74
C ARG A 125 -7.58 -4.32 12.46
N PHE A 126 -8.26 -4.99 11.53
CA PHE A 126 -8.51 -4.43 10.20
C PHE A 126 -9.98 -4.44 9.84
N ASP A 127 -10.44 -3.34 9.25
CA ASP A 127 -11.74 -3.30 8.58
C ASP A 127 -11.52 -3.27 7.07
N PRO A 128 -12.30 -4.03 6.31
CA PRO A 128 -12.18 -4.01 4.84
C PRO A 128 -12.65 -2.68 4.27
N LEU A 129 -11.98 -2.24 3.21
CA LEU A 129 -12.35 -1.05 2.45
C LEU A 129 -12.63 -1.47 1.01
N ASP A 130 -13.54 -0.74 0.36
CA ASP A 130 -13.73 -0.91 -1.07
C ASP A 130 -12.63 -0.16 -1.80
N LEU A 131 -12.03 -0.79 -2.79
CA LEU A 131 -10.98 -0.17 -3.60
C LEU A 131 -11.55 0.10 -4.97
N ALA A 132 -11.69 1.37 -5.33
CA ALA A 132 -12.28 1.79 -6.60
C ALA A 132 -11.20 2.35 -7.51
N CYS A 133 -11.17 1.84 -8.74
CA CYS A 133 -10.26 2.32 -9.77
C CYS A 133 -10.87 3.54 -10.43
N VAL A 134 -10.14 4.66 -10.47
CA VAL A 134 -10.65 5.93 -10.96
C VAL A 134 -9.83 6.41 -12.15
N ASP A 135 -9.98 5.72 -13.26
CA ASP A 135 -9.27 6.06 -14.50
C ASP A 135 -9.63 7.46 -14.95
N GLY A 136 -8.63 8.14 -15.46
CA GLY A 136 -8.82 9.45 -16.04
C GLY A 136 -8.86 10.59 -15.05
N MET A 137 -8.99 10.33 -13.77
CA MET A 137 -9.01 11.41 -12.79
C MET A 137 -7.71 12.17 -12.74
N ALA A 138 -6.62 11.49 -12.95
CA ALA A 138 -5.31 12.09 -12.94
C ALA A 138 -4.87 12.53 -14.32
N ALA A 139 -5.74 12.47 -15.32
CA ALA A 139 -5.37 12.73 -16.71
C ALA A 139 -4.65 14.07 -16.94
N PRO A 140 -5.11 15.19 -16.36
CA PRO A 140 -4.45 16.47 -16.63
C PRO A 140 -2.98 16.50 -16.19
N GLN A 141 -2.66 15.81 -15.15
CA GLN A 141 -1.30 15.69 -14.66
C GLN A 141 -0.91 14.22 -14.58
N GLY A 142 -1.70 13.38 -15.23
CA GLY A 142 -1.52 11.95 -15.14
C GLY A 142 -0.24 11.46 -15.78
N GLU A 143 0.20 12.13 -16.81
CA GLU A 143 1.42 11.76 -17.49
C GLU A 143 2.61 11.79 -16.52
N ASP A 144 2.59 12.72 -15.59
CA ASP A 144 3.66 12.79 -14.59
C ASP A 144 3.51 11.70 -13.55
N SER A 145 2.29 11.45 -13.14
CA SER A 145 2.03 10.42 -12.15
C SER A 145 2.41 9.04 -12.66
N SER A 146 2.11 8.77 -13.91
CA SER A 146 2.45 7.48 -14.51
C SER A 146 3.96 7.25 -14.50
N ARG A 147 4.71 8.28 -14.79
CA ARG A 147 6.16 8.17 -14.82
C ARG A 147 6.75 7.95 -13.43
N ASP A 148 6.07 8.42 -12.40
CA ASP A 148 6.55 8.26 -11.03
C ASP A 148 6.54 6.81 -10.57
N PHE A 149 5.69 5.98 -11.17
CA PHE A 149 5.60 4.57 -10.80
C PHE A 149 6.50 3.67 -11.65
N ALA A 150 6.98 4.19 -12.72
CA ALA A 150 7.89 3.45 -13.58
C ALA A 150 9.30 3.50 -13.05
#